data_e79fd66e9e6e801ee25dfd0d6cd361a6
#
_entry.id   e79fd66e9e6e801ee25dfd0d6cd361a6
#
_cell.length_a   1.000
_cell.length_b   1.000
_cell.length_c   1.000
_cell.angle_alpha   90.00
_cell.angle_beta   90.00
_cell.angle_gamma   90.00
#
_symmetry.space_group_name_H-M   'P 1'
#
loop_
_entity.id
_entity.type
_entity.pdbx_description
1 polymer ?
#
loop_
_entity_poly.entity_id
_entity_poly.type
_entity_poly.pdbx_seq_one_letter_code
_entity_poly.pdbx_strand_id
1 'polypeptide(L)'
;NGMGNTGVSPADPCLSVGPNHVIQMLNGSSGAYFRIYDKNLANPGVQTYMDNFVNAIGSITTYNGLGDPIVLYDALADRWVMTEFSSTGNRMIVAVSTTASPTGSWYAYSYTAPSFPDYPKYAVWSDCYVVTTNEATPAIYALPRANMLAGTGGTAARFTISSLASIGFQAATPVHFGGGTAPPAGAPAMFMRMVDDLWTAAADVDRLELWNINYNAVTPASSTITGPTALPTTAFDSDLCGYTTLNCITQPGTQTMDPIREVLMNRICYRNLNAFGYEAMVLSHSVDLDQSDRACPRWYELHRTGGIANPWSIYQQGTYSPDANDRWMPTVSINNNGDIGLVYNIAGTTGGNVYPGIRYTGRYRTD
;
A
#
# COMPACT_ATOMS: atom_id res chain seq x y z
N ASN A 1 2.87 1.41 24.19
CA ASN A 1 3.27 2.55 23.36
C ASN A 1 3.97 2.04 22.12
N GLY A 2 3.72 2.68 20.95
CA GLY A 2 4.42 2.42 19.71
C GLY A 2 5.90 2.84 19.76
N MET A 3 6.61 2.68 18.64
CA MET A 3 7.95 3.24 18.49
C MET A 3 7.88 4.77 18.54
N GLY A 4 8.87 5.39 19.17
CA GLY A 4 8.97 6.85 19.23
C GLY A 4 9.47 7.45 17.91
N ASN A 5 9.50 8.78 17.86
CA ASN A 5 10.07 9.51 16.74
C ASN A 5 11.57 9.17 16.58
N THR A 6 11.97 8.80 15.35
CA THR A 6 13.36 8.49 14.99
C THR A 6 14.17 9.71 14.55
N GLY A 7 13.53 10.90 14.47
CA GLY A 7 14.16 12.13 13.97
C GLY A 7 14.30 12.18 12.45
N VAL A 8 13.70 11.25 11.73
CA VAL A 8 13.73 11.19 10.25
C VAL A 8 12.40 11.67 9.68
N SER A 9 12.46 12.39 8.59
CA SER A 9 11.32 12.85 7.80
C SER A 9 11.54 12.51 6.32
N PRO A 10 10.60 11.83 5.68
CA PRO A 10 9.37 11.26 6.23
C PRO A 10 9.63 10.07 7.16
N ALA A 11 8.75 9.84 8.13
CA ALA A 11 8.87 8.73 9.07
C ALA A 11 8.35 7.40 8.52
N ASP A 12 7.48 7.43 7.52
CA ASP A 12 6.82 6.31 6.82
C ASP A 12 6.39 5.16 7.74
N PRO A 13 5.58 5.45 8.75
CA PRO A 13 5.18 4.43 9.68
C PRO A 13 4.21 3.44 9.03
N CYS A 14 4.50 2.16 9.17
CA CYS A 14 3.58 1.11 8.80
C CYS A 14 3.47 0.06 9.90
N LEU A 15 2.36 -0.66 9.90
CA LEU A 15 2.16 -1.78 10.82
C LEU A 15 1.32 -2.89 10.18
N SER A 16 1.50 -4.09 10.69
CA SER A 16 0.64 -5.22 10.37
C SER A 16 0.31 -6.02 11.63
N VAL A 17 -0.87 -6.63 11.62
CA VAL A 17 -1.42 -7.38 12.75
C VAL A 17 -1.64 -8.83 12.32
N GLY A 18 -1.00 -9.76 13.00
CA GLY A 18 -1.25 -11.19 12.87
C GLY A 18 -2.08 -11.73 14.06
N PRO A 19 -2.22 -13.05 14.20
CA PRO A 19 -3.04 -13.62 15.28
C PRO A 19 -2.54 -13.26 16.69
N ASN A 20 -1.24 -13.29 16.92
CA ASN A 20 -0.64 -13.12 18.25
C ASN A 20 0.29 -11.91 18.38
N HIS A 21 0.70 -11.30 17.28
CA HIS A 21 1.69 -10.23 17.28
C HIS A 21 1.25 -9.03 16.42
N VAL A 22 1.88 -7.91 16.68
CA VAL A 22 1.87 -6.72 15.85
C VAL A 22 3.33 -6.40 15.53
N ILE A 23 3.63 -6.10 14.26
CA ILE A 23 4.92 -5.55 13.86
C ILE A 23 4.70 -4.13 13.38
N GLN A 24 5.46 -3.20 13.91
CA GLN A 24 5.55 -1.81 13.46
C GLN A 24 6.91 -1.58 12.82
N MET A 25 6.93 -0.85 11.71
CA MET A 25 8.16 -0.39 11.05
C MET A 25 8.08 1.11 10.80
N LEU A 26 9.23 1.76 10.71
CA LEU A 26 9.35 3.17 10.34
C LEU A 26 10.78 3.50 9.88
N ASN A 27 10.92 4.62 9.18
CA ASN A 27 12.21 5.13 8.73
C ASN A 27 13.12 5.48 9.91
N GLY A 28 14.39 5.15 9.77
CA GLY A 28 15.47 5.51 10.68
C GLY A 28 16.63 6.17 9.94
N SER A 29 17.61 6.65 10.67
CA SER A 29 18.75 7.40 10.11
C SER A 29 19.68 6.57 9.20
N SER A 30 19.53 5.25 9.20
CA SER A 30 20.36 4.32 8.43
C SER A 30 19.51 3.11 7.98
N GLY A 31 18.39 3.37 7.29
CA GLY A 31 17.43 2.34 6.92
C GLY A 31 16.24 2.26 7.89
N ALA A 32 15.47 1.19 7.77
CA ALA A 32 14.24 1.01 8.53
C ALA A 32 14.49 0.42 9.93
N TYR A 33 13.71 0.88 10.89
CA TYR A 33 13.54 0.21 12.17
C TYR A 33 12.29 -0.67 12.16
N PHE A 34 12.32 -1.75 12.92
CA PHE A 34 11.11 -2.49 13.28
C PHE A 34 11.06 -2.82 14.77
N ARG A 35 9.85 -3.09 15.26
CA ARG A 35 9.59 -3.62 16.59
C ARG A 35 8.44 -4.61 16.54
N ILE A 36 8.60 -5.73 17.24
CA ILE A 36 7.59 -6.77 17.39
C ILE A 36 6.94 -6.60 18.75
N TYR A 37 5.62 -6.66 18.78
CA TYR A 37 4.82 -6.58 20.01
C TYR A 37 3.94 -7.83 20.11
N ASP A 38 3.80 -8.35 21.33
CA ASP A 38 2.68 -9.26 21.64
C ASP A 38 1.36 -8.49 21.51
N LYS A 39 0.30 -9.15 21.09
CA LYS A 39 -1.03 -8.51 21.01
C LYS A 39 -1.51 -7.90 22.32
N ASN A 40 -1.09 -8.47 23.44
CA ASN A 40 -1.35 -7.94 24.76
C ASN A 40 -0.51 -6.69 25.09
N LEU A 41 0.43 -6.32 24.21
CA LEU A 41 1.36 -5.18 24.36
C LEU A 41 2.15 -5.18 25.69
N ALA A 42 2.19 -6.32 26.38
CA ALA A 42 2.83 -6.45 27.68
C ALA A 42 4.36 -6.39 27.61
N ASN A 43 4.93 -6.89 26.51
CA ASN A 43 6.36 -6.91 26.25
C ASN A 43 6.66 -6.45 24.83
N PRO A 44 6.90 -5.15 24.62
CA PRO A 44 7.43 -4.70 23.35
C PRO A 44 8.84 -5.26 23.18
N GLY A 45 9.09 -5.94 22.07
CA GLY A 45 10.42 -6.38 21.68
C GLY A 45 11.40 -5.21 21.54
N VAL A 46 12.67 -5.52 21.36
CA VAL A 46 13.70 -4.51 21.11
C VAL A 46 13.49 -3.87 19.75
N GLN A 47 13.66 -2.55 19.67
CA GLN A 47 13.73 -1.85 18.40
C GLN A 47 15.01 -2.27 17.67
N THR A 48 14.88 -2.76 16.46
CA THR A 48 15.98 -3.34 15.68
C THR A 48 16.05 -2.69 14.31
N TYR A 49 17.25 -2.42 13.80
CA TYR A 49 17.46 -2.05 12.42
C TYR A 49 17.23 -3.25 11.48
N MET A 50 16.56 -3.01 10.39
CA MET A 50 16.35 -4.02 9.36
C MET A 50 17.67 -4.51 8.76
N ASP A 51 18.66 -3.63 8.54
CA ASP A 51 20.01 -3.96 8.07
C ASP A 51 20.69 -5.00 8.98
N ASN A 52 20.72 -4.72 10.28
CA ASN A 52 21.36 -5.62 11.25
C ASN A 52 20.66 -6.97 11.29
N PHE A 53 19.34 -6.94 11.20
CA PHE A 53 18.53 -8.15 11.22
C PHE A 53 18.77 -9.02 9.98
N VAL A 54 18.73 -8.43 8.77
CA VAL A 54 18.95 -9.15 7.51
C VAL A 54 20.40 -9.63 7.38
N ASN A 55 21.37 -8.81 7.80
CA ASN A 55 22.78 -9.22 7.80
C ASN A 55 23.02 -10.41 8.74
N ALA A 56 22.31 -10.49 9.86
CA ALA A 56 22.39 -11.64 10.78
C ALA A 56 21.79 -12.93 10.19
N ILE A 57 20.85 -12.85 9.26
CA ILE A 57 20.34 -14.00 8.50
C ILE A 57 21.43 -14.56 7.57
N GLY A 58 22.30 -13.70 7.03
CA GLY A 58 23.50 -14.09 6.27
C GLY A 58 23.25 -14.52 4.83
N SER A 59 22.02 -14.44 4.31
CA SER A 59 21.69 -14.80 2.94
C SER A 59 21.91 -13.64 1.94
N ILE A 60 21.99 -12.41 2.43
CA ILE A 60 22.27 -11.22 1.65
C ILE A 60 23.55 -10.59 2.18
N THR A 61 24.56 -10.48 1.33
CA THR A 61 25.81 -9.82 1.69
C THR A 61 25.78 -8.36 1.27
N THR A 62 26.16 -7.48 2.19
CA THR A 62 26.40 -6.05 1.96
C THR A 62 25.21 -5.29 1.36
N TYR A 63 24.27 -4.88 2.16
CA TYR A 63 23.33 -3.87 1.72
C TYR A 63 23.23 -2.74 2.77
N ASN A 64 22.87 -1.56 2.29
CA ASN A 64 22.50 -0.43 3.13
C ASN A 64 21.05 -0.11 2.83
N GLY A 65 20.17 -0.30 3.80
CA GLY A 65 18.78 0.12 3.74
C GLY A 65 18.68 1.64 3.69
N LEU A 66 17.66 2.12 3.01
CA LEU A 66 17.33 3.54 2.97
C LEU A 66 15.95 3.83 3.56
N GLY A 67 15.17 2.79 3.87
CA GLY A 67 13.85 2.94 4.45
C GLY A 67 12.71 2.53 3.53
N ASP A 68 11.62 3.28 3.53
CA ASP A 68 10.32 2.96 2.93
C ASP A 68 9.84 1.55 3.32
N PRO A 69 9.83 1.25 4.62
CA PRO A 69 9.52 -0.10 5.06
C PRO A 69 8.05 -0.43 4.82
N ILE A 70 7.81 -1.68 4.45
CA ILE A 70 6.45 -2.25 4.47
C ILE A 70 6.49 -3.55 5.28
N VAL A 71 5.51 -3.70 6.16
CA VAL A 71 5.27 -4.96 6.85
C VAL A 71 3.89 -5.51 6.51
N LEU A 72 3.84 -6.81 6.21
CA LEU A 72 2.62 -7.53 5.91
C LEU A 72 2.53 -8.79 6.77
N TYR A 73 1.29 -9.19 7.09
CA TYR A 73 0.97 -10.52 7.55
C TYR A 73 0.32 -11.30 6.39
N ASP A 74 0.99 -12.34 5.93
CA ASP A 74 0.47 -13.28 4.93
C ASP A 74 -0.47 -14.27 5.60
N ALA A 75 -1.74 -13.94 5.61
CA ALA A 75 -2.77 -14.76 6.25
C ALA A 75 -3.03 -16.10 5.55
N LEU A 76 -2.59 -16.27 4.29
CA LEU A 76 -2.71 -17.53 3.55
C LEU A 76 -1.65 -18.55 3.98
N ALA A 77 -0.50 -18.07 4.45
CA ALA A 77 0.62 -18.92 4.86
C ALA A 77 0.89 -18.87 6.36
N ASP A 78 0.23 -17.96 7.10
CA ASP A 78 0.55 -17.64 8.49
C ASP A 78 2.03 -17.24 8.65
N ARG A 79 2.44 -16.22 7.89
CA ARG A 79 3.81 -15.72 7.83
C ARG A 79 3.86 -14.20 7.84
N TRP A 80 5.00 -13.69 8.26
CA TRP A 80 5.30 -12.26 8.24
C TRP A 80 6.23 -11.94 7.09
N VAL A 81 6.03 -10.77 6.49
CA VAL A 81 6.89 -10.21 5.44
C VAL A 81 7.30 -8.81 5.88
N MET A 82 8.59 -8.55 5.93
CA MET A 82 9.17 -7.22 6.19
C MET A 82 10.04 -6.82 5.01
N THR A 83 9.98 -5.55 4.61
CA THR A 83 10.69 -5.05 3.45
C THR A 83 11.30 -3.69 3.70
N GLU A 84 12.36 -3.39 2.97
CA GLU A 84 12.86 -2.04 2.73
C GLU A 84 13.57 -1.99 1.37
N PHE A 85 13.87 -0.81 0.86
CA PHE A 85 14.72 -0.68 -0.31
C PHE A 85 16.17 -0.34 0.05
N SER A 86 17.08 -0.50 -0.90
CA SER A 86 18.49 -0.18 -0.76
C SER A 86 19.00 0.54 -2.00
N SER A 87 19.76 1.63 -1.81
CA SER A 87 20.43 2.34 -2.90
C SER A 87 21.59 1.54 -3.50
N THR A 88 22.17 0.63 -2.70
CA THR A 88 23.23 -0.25 -3.18
C THR A 88 22.66 -1.26 -4.17
N GLY A 89 22.81 -0.97 -5.47
CA GLY A 89 22.34 -1.81 -6.57
C GLY A 89 20.83 -1.78 -6.80
N ASN A 90 20.14 -0.71 -6.40
CA ASN A 90 18.69 -0.53 -6.62
C ASN A 90 17.88 -1.76 -6.18
N ARG A 91 18.06 -2.18 -4.94
CA ARG A 91 17.51 -3.45 -4.46
C ARG A 91 16.26 -3.26 -3.61
N MET A 92 15.32 -4.16 -3.79
CA MET A 92 14.23 -4.45 -2.88
C MET A 92 14.64 -5.61 -1.98
N ILE A 93 14.66 -5.39 -0.69
CA ILE A 93 14.99 -6.39 0.32
C ILE A 93 13.70 -6.89 0.94
N VAL A 94 13.54 -8.21 0.98
CA VAL A 94 12.32 -8.85 1.48
C VAL A 94 12.70 -9.97 2.44
N ALA A 95 12.29 -9.84 3.69
CA ALA A 95 12.42 -10.90 4.70
C ALA A 95 11.07 -11.57 4.93
N VAL A 96 11.06 -12.91 5.00
CA VAL A 96 9.86 -13.74 5.22
C VAL A 96 10.10 -14.64 6.42
N SER A 97 9.21 -14.64 7.40
CA SER A 97 9.34 -15.50 8.59
C SER A 97 9.16 -16.98 8.21
N THR A 98 9.92 -17.85 8.86
CA THR A 98 9.83 -19.31 8.62
C THR A 98 8.63 -19.95 9.30
N THR A 99 8.03 -19.27 10.28
CA THR A 99 6.87 -19.71 11.05
C THR A 99 5.88 -18.58 11.28
N ALA A 100 4.76 -18.87 11.90
CA ALA A 100 3.75 -17.91 12.35
C ALA A 100 4.29 -16.89 13.39
N SER A 101 5.31 -17.28 14.14
CA SER A 101 5.96 -16.39 15.11
C SER A 101 7.00 -15.50 14.42
N PRO A 102 6.89 -14.17 14.53
CA PRO A 102 7.87 -13.26 13.97
C PRO A 102 9.18 -13.19 14.81
N THR A 103 9.21 -13.81 15.98
CA THR A 103 10.41 -13.86 16.84
C THR A 103 11.32 -15.03 16.53
N GLY A 104 10.94 -15.91 15.59
CA GLY A 104 11.71 -17.06 15.13
C GLY A 104 12.69 -16.72 14.01
N SER A 105 13.03 -17.73 13.21
CA SER A 105 13.93 -17.60 12.06
C SER A 105 13.23 -16.95 10.87
N TRP A 106 14.03 -16.39 9.95
CA TRP A 106 13.58 -15.72 8.74
C TRP A 106 14.45 -16.11 7.54
N TYR A 107 13.86 -16.06 6.37
CA TYR A 107 14.56 -16.02 5.09
C TYR A 107 14.66 -14.57 4.62
N ALA A 108 15.73 -14.21 3.90
CA ALA A 108 15.86 -12.90 3.29
C ALA A 108 16.25 -13.02 1.82
N TYR A 109 15.66 -12.16 0.99
CA TYR A 109 15.79 -12.14 -0.47
C TYR A 109 16.07 -10.73 -0.94
N SER A 110 16.77 -10.64 -2.08
CA SER A 110 17.09 -9.37 -2.75
C SER A 110 16.68 -9.44 -4.20
N TYR A 111 15.93 -8.44 -4.65
CA TYR A 111 15.51 -8.27 -6.04
C TYR A 111 16.04 -6.95 -6.56
N THR A 112 16.75 -6.97 -7.68
CA THR A 112 17.35 -5.77 -8.28
C THR A 112 16.41 -5.16 -9.29
N ALA A 113 16.16 -3.84 -9.16
CA ALA A 113 15.44 -3.03 -10.12
C ALA A 113 16.40 -2.35 -11.10
N PRO A 114 15.98 -2.04 -12.34
CA PRO A 114 16.82 -1.33 -13.32
C PRO A 114 17.19 0.11 -12.90
N SER A 115 16.33 0.76 -12.14
CA SER A 115 16.54 2.07 -11.50
C SER A 115 16.11 2.01 -10.04
N PHE A 116 16.32 3.09 -9.29
CA PHE A 116 15.96 3.12 -7.88
C PHE A 116 14.46 2.85 -7.69
N PRO A 117 14.07 1.82 -6.90
CA PRO A 117 12.68 1.40 -6.73
C PRO A 117 11.99 2.22 -5.64
N ASP A 118 11.84 3.51 -5.87
CA ASP A 118 11.24 4.46 -4.94
C ASP A 118 9.78 4.13 -4.63
N TYR A 119 9.32 4.52 -3.43
CA TYR A 119 7.94 4.37 -2.99
C TYR A 119 7.39 2.93 -3.16
N PRO A 120 8.11 1.89 -2.69
CA PRO A 120 7.66 0.53 -2.91
C PRO A 120 6.40 0.23 -2.09
N LYS A 121 5.41 -0.40 -2.70
CA LYS A 121 4.23 -0.91 -2.00
C LYS A 121 4.08 -2.40 -2.28
N TYR A 122 3.80 -3.15 -1.23
CA TYR A 122 3.76 -4.62 -1.27
C TYR A 122 2.38 -5.15 -0.91
N ALA A 123 2.01 -6.25 -1.54
CA ALA A 123 0.77 -6.96 -1.27
C ALA A 123 0.96 -8.47 -1.28
N VAL A 124 0.14 -9.16 -0.51
CA VAL A 124 0.00 -10.62 -0.54
C VAL A 124 -1.10 -11.01 -1.51
N TRP A 125 -0.80 -11.94 -2.39
CA TRP A 125 -1.79 -12.66 -3.18
C TRP A 125 -1.56 -14.17 -3.08
N SER A 126 -2.46 -14.97 -3.64
CA SER A 126 -2.43 -16.44 -3.46
C SER A 126 -1.18 -17.08 -4.06
N ASP A 127 -0.69 -16.58 -5.19
CA ASP A 127 0.40 -17.17 -5.98
C ASP A 127 1.69 -16.33 -5.99
N CYS A 128 1.63 -15.04 -5.69
CA CYS A 128 2.80 -14.16 -5.66
C CYS A 128 2.69 -13.08 -4.57
N TYR A 129 3.82 -12.47 -4.20
CA TYR A 129 3.81 -11.15 -3.59
C TYR A 129 3.91 -10.11 -4.71
N VAL A 130 3.01 -9.15 -4.71
CA VAL A 130 3.01 -8.06 -5.70
C VAL A 130 3.76 -6.87 -5.13
N VAL A 131 4.63 -6.27 -5.93
CA VAL A 131 5.32 -5.02 -5.58
C VAL A 131 5.06 -4.01 -6.67
N THR A 132 4.83 -2.77 -6.29
CA THR A 132 4.77 -1.62 -7.20
C THR A 132 5.78 -0.58 -6.78
N THR A 133 6.40 0.11 -7.73
CA THR A 133 7.45 1.10 -7.48
C THR A 133 7.31 2.31 -8.41
N ASN A 134 7.75 3.47 -7.93
CA ASN A 134 7.94 4.69 -8.70
C ASN A 134 9.38 4.71 -9.25
N GLU A 135 9.63 3.90 -10.27
CA GLU A 135 10.88 3.92 -11.03
C GLU A 135 10.80 4.98 -12.15
N ALA A 136 11.85 5.10 -12.97
CA ALA A 136 11.83 5.96 -14.16
C ALA A 136 10.60 5.72 -15.07
N THR A 137 10.07 4.51 -15.03
CA THR A 137 8.74 4.13 -15.56
C THR A 137 8.08 3.31 -14.47
N PRO A 138 6.82 3.60 -14.08
CA PRO A 138 6.13 2.86 -13.02
C PRO A 138 6.21 1.35 -13.23
N ALA A 139 6.75 0.63 -12.25
CA ALA A 139 7.04 -0.78 -12.38
C ALA A 139 6.22 -1.64 -11.41
N ILE A 140 5.99 -2.87 -11.82
CA ILE A 140 5.27 -3.88 -11.07
C ILE A 140 6.10 -5.17 -11.06
N TYR A 141 6.21 -5.80 -9.90
CA TYR A 141 6.88 -7.07 -9.75
C TYR A 141 5.93 -8.10 -9.16
N ALA A 142 6.00 -9.33 -9.67
CA ALA A 142 5.42 -10.51 -9.05
C ALA A 142 6.57 -11.37 -8.51
N LEU A 143 6.68 -11.45 -7.17
CA LEU A 143 7.73 -12.20 -6.50
C LEU A 143 7.27 -13.65 -6.25
N PRO A 144 8.17 -14.64 -6.30
CA PRO A 144 7.84 -16.06 -6.22
C PRO A 144 7.47 -16.49 -4.78
N ARG A 145 6.26 -16.16 -4.33
CA ARG A 145 5.78 -16.36 -2.96
C ARG A 145 6.02 -17.79 -2.45
N ALA A 146 5.65 -18.81 -3.21
CA ALA A 146 5.81 -20.19 -2.79
C ALA A 146 7.27 -20.55 -2.51
N ASN A 147 8.18 -20.13 -3.39
CA ASN A 147 9.61 -20.36 -3.24
C ASN A 147 10.19 -19.57 -2.06
N MET A 148 9.73 -18.32 -1.86
CA MET A 148 10.16 -17.50 -0.72
C MET A 148 9.72 -18.11 0.61
N LEU A 149 8.51 -18.66 0.68
CA LEU A 149 8.02 -19.38 1.86
C LEU A 149 8.82 -20.66 2.14
N ALA A 150 9.30 -21.33 1.08
CA ALA A 150 10.11 -22.55 1.16
C ALA A 150 11.61 -22.29 1.42
N GLY A 151 12.07 -21.04 1.43
CA GLY A 151 13.50 -20.71 1.60
C GLY A 151 14.35 -20.87 0.36
N THR A 152 13.77 -21.14 -0.80
CA THR A 152 14.52 -21.41 -2.04
C THR A 152 14.75 -20.17 -2.91
N GLY A 153 14.03 -19.06 -2.65
CA GLY A 153 14.09 -17.86 -3.47
C GLY A 153 13.52 -18.06 -4.89
N GLY A 154 13.95 -17.24 -5.82
CA GLY A 154 13.52 -17.36 -7.22
C GLY A 154 13.56 -16.03 -7.96
N THR A 155 13.22 -16.06 -9.25
CA THR A 155 13.20 -14.87 -10.11
C THR A 155 11.86 -14.19 -10.06
N ALA A 156 11.84 -12.86 -9.95
CA ALA A 156 10.63 -12.05 -10.07
C ALA A 156 10.23 -11.89 -11.56
N ALA A 157 8.94 -11.83 -11.83
CA ALA A 157 8.44 -11.24 -13.07
C ALA A 157 8.34 -9.73 -12.90
N ARG A 158 8.77 -8.94 -13.91
CA ARG A 158 8.70 -7.47 -13.89
C ARG A 158 7.93 -6.96 -15.08
N PHE A 159 7.08 -5.98 -14.82
CA PHE A 159 6.26 -5.28 -15.81
C PHE A 159 6.39 -3.78 -15.62
N THR A 160 6.04 -3.01 -16.65
CA THR A 160 5.89 -1.56 -16.58
C THR A 160 4.55 -1.15 -17.15
N ILE A 161 4.04 -0.02 -16.68
CA ILE A 161 2.85 0.64 -17.25
C ILE A 161 3.23 2.01 -17.78
N SER A 162 2.44 2.54 -18.70
CA SER A 162 2.69 3.87 -19.27
C SER A 162 2.63 4.95 -18.21
N SER A 163 3.60 5.85 -18.26
CA SER A 163 3.59 7.08 -17.47
C SER A 163 2.45 8.00 -17.91
N LEU A 164 1.93 8.79 -16.98
CA LEU A 164 1.01 9.89 -17.23
C LEU A 164 1.86 11.16 -17.38
N ALA A 165 1.63 11.92 -18.45
CA ALA A 165 2.55 12.98 -18.85
C ALA A 165 2.55 14.20 -17.92
N SER A 166 1.46 14.42 -17.19
CA SER A 166 1.23 15.67 -16.45
C SER A 166 1.68 15.65 -14.99
N ILE A 167 2.12 14.48 -14.49
CA ILE A 167 2.53 14.33 -13.09
C ILE A 167 3.93 13.70 -12.99
N GLY A 168 4.71 14.16 -12.01
CA GLY A 168 6.07 13.66 -11.78
C GLY A 168 6.14 12.42 -10.91
N PHE A 169 5.27 12.29 -9.91
CA PHE A 169 5.24 11.17 -8.99
C PHE A 169 4.17 10.16 -9.41
N GLN A 170 4.59 8.96 -9.79
CA GLN A 170 3.69 7.97 -10.35
C GLN A 170 3.97 6.58 -9.80
N ALA A 171 3.03 6.03 -9.08
CA ALA A 171 3.07 4.64 -8.66
C ALA A 171 1.67 4.03 -8.73
N ALA A 172 1.60 2.78 -9.15
CA ALA A 172 0.40 1.97 -8.91
C ALA A 172 0.41 1.45 -7.47
N THR A 173 -0.75 0.98 -7.01
CA THR A 173 -0.89 0.37 -5.68
C THR A 173 -1.38 -1.07 -5.84
N PRO A 174 -0.70 -2.06 -5.21
CA PRO A 174 -1.08 -3.45 -5.35
C PRO A 174 -2.30 -3.79 -4.50
N VAL A 175 -3.12 -4.72 -4.98
CA VAL A 175 -4.28 -5.23 -4.26
C VAL A 175 -3.84 -6.29 -3.25
N HIS A 176 -4.11 -6.03 -1.98
CA HIS A 176 -3.70 -6.87 -0.87
C HIS A 176 -4.84 -7.76 -0.37
N PHE A 177 -4.56 -9.07 -0.27
CA PHE A 177 -5.45 -9.98 0.44
C PHE A 177 -5.46 -9.67 1.94
N GLY A 178 -6.53 -9.09 2.40
CA GLY A 178 -6.67 -8.64 3.79
C GLY A 178 -6.99 -9.75 4.81
N GLY A 179 -6.98 -11.04 4.41
CA GLY A 179 -7.32 -12.17 5.25
C GLY A 179 -8.77 -12.67 5.07
N GLY A 180 -9.21 -13.61 5.90
CA GLY A 180 -10.53 -14.27 5.77
C GLY A 180 -10.52 -15.38 4.72
N THR A 181 -11.61 -15.51 3.96
CA THR A 181 -11.71 -16.49 2.89
C THR A 181 -10.73 -16.19 1.76
N ALA A 182 -9.94 -17.18 1.35
CA ALA A 182 -8.97 -17.02 0.27
C ALA A 182 -9.63 -16.55 -1.05
N PRO A 183 -8.90 -15.84 -1.91
CA PRO A 183 -9.37 -15.58 -3.27
C PRO A 183 -9.76 -16.87 -3.98
N PRO A 184 -10.74 -16.84 -4.89
CA PRO A 184 -11.08 -18.02 -5.69
C PRO A 184 -9.85 -18.58 -6.41
N ALA A 185 -9.82 -19.90 -6.59
CA ALA A 185 -8.73 -20.56 -7.30
C ALA A 185 -8.57 -19.98 -8.72
N GLY A 186 -7.34 -19.64 -9.09
CA GLY A 186 -7.03 -19.02 -10.38
C GLY A 186 -7.38 -17.52 -10.47
N ALA A 187 -7.81 -16.88 -9.39
CA ALA A 187 -7.98 -15.42 -9.39
C ALA A 187 -6.63 -14.73 -9.57
N PRO A 188 -6.47 -13.88 -10.61
CA PRO A 188 -5.22 -13.19 -10.86
C PRO A 188 -4.90 -12.21 -9.72
N ALA A 189 -3.62 -11.99 -9.44
CA ALA A 189 -3.19 -10.86 -8.64
C ALA A 189 -3.50 -9.54 -9.36
N MET A 190 -3.62 -8.45 -8.63
CA MET A 190 -4.09 -7.19 -9.21
C MET A 190 -3.31 -6.00 -8.65
N PHE A 191 -3.28 -4.94 -9.44
CA PHE A 191 -2.84 -3.60 -9.01
C PHE A 191 -3.68 -2.54 -9.70
N MET A 192 -3.71 -1.34 -9.12
CA MET A 192 -4.53 -0.24 -9.61
C MET A 192 -3.78 1.10 -9.53
N ARG A 193 -4.23 2.06 -10.31
CA ARG A 193 -3.98 3.50 -10.10
C ARG A 193 -5.25 4.30 -10.29
N MET A 194 -5.30 5.49 -9.75
CA MET A 194 -6.28 6.50 -10.13
C MET A 194 -5.74 7.33 -11.29
N VAL A 195 -6.64 7.94 -12.05
CA VAL A 195 -6.34 8.90 -13.11
C VAL A 195 -7.35 10.03 -13.01
N ASP A 196 -6.83 11.21 -12.74
CA ASP A 196 -7.54 12.47 -12.84
C ASP A 196 -7.56 12.88 -14.32
N ASP A 197 -8.66 13.38 -14.83
CA ASP A 197 -8.80 13.77 -16.23
C ASP A 197 -7.86 14.93 -16.60
N LEU A 198 -7.46 15.76 -15.63
CA LEU A 198 -6.45 16.80 -15.82
C LEU A 198 -5.06 16.27 -16.18
N TRP A 199 -4.79 14.98 -15.90
CA TRP A 199 -3.50 14.33 -16.23
C TRP A 199 -3.44 13.76 -17.63
N THR A 200 -4.53 13.81 -18.36
CA THR A 200 -4.70 13.16 -19.67
C THR A 200 -5.21 14.16 -20.71
N ALA A 201 -5.55 13.71 -21.92
CA ALA A 201 -6.03 14.56 -22.98
C ALA A 201 -7.48 15.04 -22.74
N ALA A 202 -7.80 16.22 -23.18
CA ALA A 202 -9.00 17.02 -22.94
C ALA A 202 -10.39 16.40 -23.27
N ALA A 203 -10.54 15.11 -23.36
CA ALA A 203 -11.83 14.42 -23.54
C ALA A 203 -11.93 13.16 -22.66
N ASP A 204 -11.04 13.03 -21.69
CA ASP A 204 -10.98 11.89 -20.77
C ASP A 204 -11.92 12.12 -19.57
N VAL A 205 -12.06 11.12 -18.73
CA VAL A 205 -12.85 11.17 -17.50
C VAL A 205 -12.04 10.60 -16.35
N ASP A 206 -12.33 11.05 -15.15
CA ASP A 206 -11.79 10.51 -13.93
C ASP A 206 -12.11 9.03 -13.81
N ARG A 207 -11.10 8.25 -13.47
CA ARG A 207 -11.25 6.80 -13.41
C ARG A 207 -10.26 6.13 -12.49
N LEU A 208 -10.60 4.93 -12.13
CA LEU A 208 -9.65 3.94 -11.65
C LEU A 208 -9.22 3.06 -12.82
N GLU A 209 -7.97 2.69 -12.86
CA GLU A 209 -7.42 1.73 -13.81
C GLU A 209 -7.00 0.48 -13.07
N LEU A 210 -7.49 -0.69 -13.51
CA LEU A 210 -7.24 -1.99 -12.92
C LEU A 210 -6.47 -2.88 -13.90
N TRP A 211 -5.40 -3.51 -13.43
CA TRP A 211 -4.66 -4.56 -14.14
C TRP A 211 -4.70 -5.88 -13.39
N ASN A 212 -4.72 -6.96 -14.15
CA ASN A 212 -4.52 -8.31 -13.65
C ASN A 212 -3.10 -8.78 -13.96
N ILE A 213 -2.51 -9.54 -13.03
CA ILE A 213 -1.23 -10.22 -13.18
C ILE A 213 -1.52 -11.72 -13.32
N ASN A 214 -1.18 -12.29 -14.47
CA ASN A 214 -1.20 -13.73 -14.68
C ASN A 214 0.21 -14.26 -14.39
N TYR A 215 0.47 -14.58 -13.13
CA TYR A 215 1.79 -15.02 -12.69
C TYR A 215 2.01 -16.49 -13.04
N ASN A 216 3.16 -16.79 -13.66
CA ASN A 216 3.61 -18.15 -13.93
C ASN A 216 4.77 -18.52 -13.00
N ALA A 217 4.47 -19.31 -11.97
CA ALA A 217 5.45 -19.69 -10.95
C ALA A 217 6.55 -20.61 -11.48
N VAL A 218 6.31 -21.36 -12.59
CA VAL A 218 7.30 -22.25 -13.20
C VAL A 218 8.26 -21.48 -14.11
N THR A 219 7.72 -20.55 -14.88
CA THR A 219 8.48 -19.72 -15.82
C THR A 219 8.08 -18.25 -15.62
N PRO A 220 8.64 -17.56 -14.61
CA PRO A 220 8.25 -16.18 -14.29
C PRO A 220 8.37 -15.22 -15.49
N ALA A 221 9.30 -15.45 -16.40
CA ALA A 221 9.45 -14.65 -17.62
C ALA A 221 8.28 -14.76 -18.61
N SER A 222 7.42 -15.77 -18.47
CA SER A 222 6.18 -15.94 -19.27
C SER A 222 4.94 -15.40 -18.57
N SER A 223 5.09 -14.78 -17.39
CA SER A 223 4.02 -14.05 -16.74
C SER A 223 3.59 -12.85 -17.56
N THR A 224 2.32 -12.48 -17.48
CA THR A 224 1.74 -11.36 -18.23
C THR A 224 0.90 -10.46 -17.35
N ILE A 225 0.72 -9.21 -17.77
CA ILE A 225 -0.32 -8.33 -17.24
C ILE A 225 -1.38 -8.10 -18.32
N THR A 226 -2.63 -7.94 -17.90
CA THR A 226 -3.75 -7.55 -18.77
C THR A 226 -4.45 -6.34 -18.18
N GLY A 227 -4.82 -5.40 -19.03
CA GLY A 227 -5.42 -4.12 -18.63
C GLY A 227 -4.74 -2.93 -19.34
N PRO A 228 -5.07 -1.69 -18.96
CA PRO A 228 -6.00 -1.38 -17.88
C PRO A 228 -7.46 -1.65 -18.25
N THR A 229 -8.24 -2.09 -17.27
CA THR A 229 -9.70 -1.97 -17.31
C THR A 229 -10.04 -0.64 -16.65
N ALA A 230 -10.61 0.28 -17.43
CA ALA A 230 -11.04 1.57 -16.92
C ALA A 230 -12.38 1.43 -16.16
N LEU A 231 -12.45 1.99 -14.97
CA LEU A 231 -13.61 2.08 -14.11
C LEU A 231 -13.92 3.57 -13.90
N PRO A 232 -14.79 4.19 -14.70
CA PRO A 232 -15.15 5.60 -14.57
C PRO A 232 -15.70 5.90 -13.18
N THR A 233 -15.26 7.01 -12.59
CA THR A 233 -15.69 7.48 -11.28
C THR A 233 -16.62 8.67 -11.40
N THR A 234 -17.23 9.09 -10.30
CA THR A 234 -17.72 10.48 -10.20
C THR A 234 -16.51 11.41 -10.23
N ALA A 235 -16.63 12.55 -10.87
CA ALA A 235 -15.56 13.53 -11.00
C ALA A 235 -14.92 13.87 -9.64
N PHE A 236 -13.61 14.05 -9.66
CA PHE A 236 -12.81 14.50 -8.52
C PHE A 236 -11.69 15.40 -9.04
N ASP A 237 -11.13 16.21 -8.16
CA ASP A 237 -9.94 17.02 -8.40
C ASP A 237 -8.86 16.55 -7.44
N SER A 238 -7.71 16.17 -7.93
CA SER A 238 -6.56 15.76 -7.12
C SER A 238 -5.45 16.82 -7.13
N ASP A 239 -5.67 18.00 -7.73
CA ASP A 239 -4.72 19.10 -7.76
C ASP A 239 -4.64 19.80 -6.40
N LEU A 240 -4.04 19.13 -5.44
CA LEU A 240 -3.67 19.72 -4.15
C LEU A 240 -2.27 20.34 -4.27
N CYS A 241 -2.12 21.59 -3.86
CA CYS A 241 -0.85 22.32 -3.89
C CYS A 241 -0.29 22.53 -5.31
N GLY A 242 -1.09 22.39 -6.36
CA GLY A 242 -0.69 22.61 -7.76
C GLY A 242 0.31 21.59 -8.28
N TYR A 243 0.37 20.37 -7.76
CA TYR A 243 1.31 19.27 -8.10
C TYR A 243 2.80 19.62 -8.01
N THR A 244 3.16 20.87 -7.80
CA THR A 244 4.56 21.34 -7.77
C THR A 244 5.04 21.69 -6.38
N THR A 245 4.11 21.98 -5.48
CA THR A 245 4.38 22.32 -4.09
C THR A 245 4.06 21.11 -3.22
N LEU A 246 5.07 20.62 -2.51
CA LEU A 246 4.90 19.41 -1.69
C LEU A 246 4.24 19.68 -0.34
N ASN A 247 4.09 20.95 0.07
CA ASN A 247 3.63 21.29 1.42
C ASN A 247 2.59 22.41 1.35
N CYS A 248 1.30 22.09 1.36
CA CYS A 248 0.23 23.10 1.44
C CYS A 248 -0.74 22.86 2.60
N ILE A 249 -0.82 21.67 3.17
CA ILE A 249 -1.73 21.40 4.29
C ILE A 249 -1.30 22.22 5.50
N THR A 250 -2.19 23.12 5.92
CA THR A 250 -1.92 24.04 7.02
C THR A 250 -2.15 23.41 8.40
N GLN A 251 -1.39 23.88 9.39
CA GLN A 251 -1.54 23.52 10.79
C GLN A 251 -1.31 24.75 11.68
N PRO A 252 -1.67 24.69 12.97
CA PRO A 252 -1.27 25.74 13.89
C PRO A 252 0.25 25.87 13.96
N GLY A 253 0.78 27.02 13.53
CA GLY A 253 2.22 27.28 13.37
C GLY A 253 2.59 27.66 11.95
N THR A 254 3.87 27.54 11.61
CA THR A 254 4.42 28.00 10.32
C THR A 254 4.78 26.87 9.36
N GLN A 255 4.77 25.62 9.82
CA GLN A 255 5.12 24.47 8.98
C GLN A 255 3.87 23.93 8.30
N THR A 256 4.00 23.54 7.06
CA THR A 256 2.98 22.88 6.24
C THR A 256 3.34 21.42 5.96
N MET A 257 2.38 20.62 5.52
CA MET A 257 2.55 19.18 5.32
C MET A 257 2.16 18.78 3.90
N ASP A 258 2.78 17.72 3.40
CA ASP A 258 2.52 17.14 2.10
C ASP A 258 1.30 16.19 2.14
N PRO A 259 0.30 16.36 1.28
CA PRO A 259 -0.85 15.49 1.21
C PRO A 259 -0.62 14.17 0.46
N ILE A 260 0.44 14.01 -0.32
CA ILE A 260 0.64 12.91 -1.31
C ILE A 260 -0.67 12.62 -2.05
N ARG A 261 -0.90 13.29 -3.19
CA ARG A 261 -2.18 13.32 -3.90
C ARG A 261 -2.21 12.53 -5.21
N GLU A 262 -1.05 12.19 -5.79
CA GLU A 262 -0.98 11.60 -7.13
C GLU A 262 -1.16 10.08 -7.16
N VAL A 263 -1.36 9.44 -6.02
CA VAL A 263 -1.39 7.98 -5.91
C VAL A 263 -2.56 7.48 -5.07
N LEU A 264 -3.02 6.26 -5.38
CA LEU A 264 -3.86 5.51 -4.45
C LEU A 264 -3.06 5.17 -3.19
N MET A 265 -3.64 5.42 -2.03
CA MET A 265 -3.00 5.13 -0.76
C MET A 265 -2.89 3.62 -0.52
N ASN A 266 -1.80 3.20 0.10
CA ASN A 266 -1.63 1.84 0.54
C ASN A 266 -2.49 1.60 1.82
N ARG A 267 -3.33 0.58 1.85
CA ARG A 267 -3.47 -0.58 0.95
C ARG A 267 -4.80 -0.52 0.21
N ILE A 268 -4.83 -1.14 -0.97
CA ILE A 268 -6.10 -1.59 -1.54
C ILE A 268 -6.42 -2.92 -0.86
N CYS A 269 -7.49 -2.96 -0.06
CA CYS A 269 -7.85 -4.13 0.72
C CYS A 269 -8.89 -4.98 -0.02
N TYR A 270 -8.54 -6.22 -0.34
CA TYR A 270 -9.42 -7.21 -0.93
C TYR A 270 -10.00 -8.16 0.13
N ARG A 271 -11.28 -8.49 -0.01
CA ARG A 271 -11.97 -9.55 0.74
C ARG A 271 -12.81 -10.42 -0.19
N ASN A 272 -12.74 -11.71 0.04
CA ASN A 272 -13.71 -12.65 -0.52
C ASN A 272 -14.91 -12.74 0.41
N LEU A 273 -15.98 -12.05 0.05
CA LEU A 273 -17.24 -11.98 0.79
C LEU A 273 -18.34 -12.85 0.12
N ASN A 274 -17.97 -14.00 -0.41
CA ASN A 274 -18.88 -14.90 -1.10
C ASN A 274 -20.05 -15.38 -0.21
N ALA A 275 -19.92 -15.32 1.11
CA ALA A 275 -21.06 -15.54 2.01
C ALA A 275 -22.20 -14.52 1.77
N PHE A 276 -21.88 -13.35 1.21
CA PHE A 276 -22.83 -12.33 0.79
C PHE A 276 -23.02 -12.25 -0.73
N GLY A 277 -22.39 -13.17 -1.48
CA GLY A 277 -22.54 -13.28 -2.93
C GLY A 277 -21.59 -12.45 -3.77
N TYR A 278 -20.53 -11.85 -3.19
CA TYR A 278 -19.57 -11.02 -3.91
C TYR A 278 -18.15 -11.09 -3.34
N GLU A 279 -17.21 -10.60 -4.12
CA GLU A 279 -15.87 -10.22 -3.68
C GLU A 279 -15.81 -8.70 -3.62
N ALA A 280 -15.05 -8.14 -2.68
CA ALA A 280 -14.93 -6.69 -2.50
C ALA A 280 -13.48 -6.22 -2.53
N MET A 281 -13.27 -5.00 -3.03
CA MET A 281 -12.04 -4.21 -2.82
C MET A 281 -12.43 -2.83 -2.30
N VAL A 282 -11.66 -2.32 -1.33
CA VAL A 282 -11.78 -0.94 -0.88
C VAL A 282 -10.45 -0.23 -1.06
N LEU A 283 -10.50 1.03 -1.52
CA LEU A 283 -9.33 1.85 -1.80
C LEU A 283 -9.64 3.33 -1.59
N SER A 284 -8.61 4.14 -1.44
CA SER A 284 -8.74 5.57 -1.14
C SER A 284 -7.56 6.39 -1.64
N HIS A 285 -7.76 7.69 -1.82
CA HIS A 285 -6.74 8.69 -2.11
C HIS A 285 -7.15 10.05 -1.55
N SER A 286 -6.25 11.03 -1.62
CA SER A 286 -6.54 12.43 -1.30
C SER A 286 -7.10 13.15 -2.52
N VAL A 287 -8.05 14.08 -2.30
CA VAL A 287 -8.59 14.97 -3.35
C VAL A 287 -8.67 16.40 -2.81
N ASP A 288 -8.62 17.39 -3.70
CA ASP A 288 -9.11 18.73 -3.41
C ASP A 288 -10.64 18.71 -3.49
N LEU A 289 -11.30 19.14 -2.44
CA LEU A 289 -12.76 19.08 -2.36
C LEU A 289 -13.44 20.18 -3.16
N ASP A 290 -12.86 21.37 -3.21
CA ASP A 290 -13.53 22.59 -3.63
C ASP A 290 -12.62 23.59 -4.36
N GLN A 291 -11.50 23.12 -4.93
CA GLN A 291 -10.50 23.91 -5.64
C GLN A 291 -9.84 25.01 -4.79
N SER A 292 -9.77 24.77 -3.49
CA SER A 292 -9.12 25.68 -2.53
C SER A 292 -7.97 25.02 -1.76
N ASP A 293 -7.43 23.94 -2.26
CA ASP A 293 -6.44 23.08 -1.59
C ASP A 293 -6.97 22.44 -0.28
N ARG A 294 -8.29 22.26 -0.17
CA ARG A 294 -8.87 21.57 0.98
C ARG A 294 -8.84 20.05 0.78
N ALA A 295 -7.87 19.42 1.41
CA ALA A 295 -7.64 17.99 1.29
C ALA A 295 -8.72 17.16 1.97
N CYS A 296 -9.28 16.19 1.22
CA CYS A 296 -10.29 15.26 1.74
C CYS A 296 -10.04 13.83 1.27
N PRO A 297 -10.38 12.80 2.10
CA PRO A 297 -10.36 11.40 1.68
C PRO A 297 -11.45 11.10 0.65
N ARG A 298 -11.03 10.65 -0.52
CA ARG A 298 -11.90 9.99 -1.51
C ARG A 298 -11.75 8.49 -1.33
N TRP A 299 -12.86 7.76 -1.29
CA TRP A 299 -12.86 6.32 -1.09
C TRP A 299 -13.82 5.62 -2.06
N TYR A 300 -13.54 4.34 -2.32
CA TYR A 300 -14.32 3.49 -3.22
C TYR A 300 -14.47 2.10 -2.62
N GLU A 301 -15.61 1.48 -2.90
CA GLU A 301 -15.83 0.06 -2.75
C GLU A 301 -16.19 -0.53 -4.12
N LEU A 302 -15.43 -1.52 -4.54
CA LEU A 302 -15.65 -2.25 -5.78
C LEU A 302 -16.16 -3.65 -5.46
N HIS A 303 -17.11 -4.12 -6.24
CA HIS A 303 -17.61 -5.49 -6.16
C HIS A 303 -17.35 -6.28 -7.44
N ARG A 304 -17.16 -7.59 -7.26
CA ARG A 304 -17.23 -8.59 -8.32
C ARG A 304 -18.18 -9.69 -7.88
N THR A 305 -19.20 -9.99 -8.71
CA THR A 305 -20.20 -11.02 -8.46
C THR A 305 -20.12 -12.09 -9.53
N GLY A 306 -20.51 -13.34 -9.21
CA GLY A 306 -20.59 -14.42 -10.18
C GLY A 306 -19.26 -15.02 -10.64
N GLY A 307 -18.15 -14.76 -9.92
CA GLY A 307 -16.86 -15.41 -10.11
C GLY A 307 -15.85 -14.60 -10.92
N ILE A 308 -14.65 -15.18 -11.09
CA ILE A 308 -13.44 -14.50 -11.59
C ILE A 308 -13.52 -14.05 -13.06
N ALA A 309 -14.43 -14.63 -13.85
CA ALA A 309 -14.65 -14.25 -15.25
C ALA A 309 -15.43 -12.94 -15.39
N ASN A 310 -16.09 -12.50 -14.35
CA ASN A 310 -16.89 -11.26 -14.37
C ASN A 310 -16.03 -10.04 -14.03
N PRO A 311 -16.38 -8.86 -14.60
CA PRO A 311 -15.65 -7.63 -14.33
C PRO A 311 -15.88 -7.12 -12.90
N TRP A 312 -14.94 -6.37 -12.40
CA TRP A 312 -15.11 -5.49 -11.25
C TRP A 312 -15.93 -4.26 -11.63
N SER A 313 -16.73 -3.77 -10.72
CA SER A 313 -17.48 -2.51 -10.85
C SER A 313 -17.45 -1.71 -9.56
N ILE A 314 -17.53 -0.40 -9.66
CA ILE A 314 -17.69 0.47 -8.48
C ILE A 314 -19.10 0.24 -7.93
N TYR A 315 -19.17 -0.28 -6.70
CA TYR A 315 -20.43 -0.45 -5.97
C TYR A 315 -20.85 0.84 -5.30
N GLN A 316 -19.91 1.52 -4.67
CA GLN A 316 -20.10 2.83 -4.06
C GLN A 316 -18.80 3.61 -3.97
N GLN A 317 -18.94 4.93 -3.86
CA GLN A 317 -17.83 5.87 -3.73
C GLN A 317 -18.29 7.13 -3.00
N GLY A 318 -17.34 7.85 -2.38
CA GLY A 318 -17.66 9.09 -1.71
C GLY A 318 -16.41 9.86 -1.28
N THR A 319 -16.62 11.14 -0.92
CA THR A 319 -15.60 11.98 -0.31
C THR A 319 -16.02 12.31 1.11
N TYR A 320 -15.13 12.10 2.08
CA TYR A 320 -15.42 12.32 3.48
C TYR A 320 -14.93 13.68 3.95
N SER A 321 -15.88 14.61 4.17
CA SER A 321 -15.62 15.99 4.58
C SER A 321 -16.67 16.47 5.58
N PRO A 322 -16.60 16.08 6.86
CA PRO A 322 -17.61 16.44 7.87
C PRO A 322 -17.50 17.88 8.38
N ASP A 323 -16.38 18.54 8.16
CA ASP A 323 -16.10 19.93 8.56
C ASP A 323 -15.02 20.56 7.64
N ALA A 324 -14.55 21.76 7.98
CA ALA A 324 -13.62 22.54 7.18
C ALA A 324 -12.12 22.21 7.39
N ASN A 325 -11.78 21.18 8.17
CA ASN A 325 -10.40 20.79 8.37
C ASN A 325 -9.90 19.91 7.22
N ASP A 326 -8.59 20.01 6.95
CA ASP A 326 -7.91 19.12 6.01
C ASP A 326 -7.82 17.69 6.53
N ARG A 327 -8.05 16.75 5.62
CA ARG A 327 -7.89 15.32 5.85
C ARG A 327 -7.18 14.70 4.67
N TRP A 328 -6.06 14.05 4.90
CA TRP A 328 -5.22 13.53 3.84
C TRP A 328 -4.58 12.18 4.19
N MET A 329 -3.92 11.56 3.22
CA MET A 329 -3.30 10.24 3.32
C MET A 329 -4.25 9.22 3.98
N PRO A 330 -5.44 9.00 3.41
CA PRO A 330 -6.37 8.02 3.96
C PRO A 330 -5.85 6.59 3.78
N THR A 331 -6.20 5.71 4.72
CA THR A 331 -6.12 4.27 4.51
C THR A 331 -7.46 3.65 4.83
N VAL A 332 -7.90 2.71 4.00
CA VAL A 332 -9.21 2.08 4.11
C VAL A 332 -9.08 0.57 4.20
N SER A 333 -9.95 -0.06 4.96
CA SER A 333 -9.99 -1.52 5.09
C SER A 333 -11.43 -1.99 5.22
N ILE A 334 -11.68 -3.23 4.82
CA ILE A 334 -12.98 -3.90 4.93
C ILE A 334 -12.81 -5.19 5.72
N ASN A 335 -13.73 -5.47 6.65
CA ASN A 335 -13.72 -6.68 7.45
C ASN A 335 -14.50 -7.83 6.78
N ASN A 336 -14.57 -8.99 7.45
CA ASN A 336 -15.28 -10.17 6.92
C ASN A 336 -16.82 -10.03 6.95
N ASN A 337 -17.35 -9.00 7.60
CA ASN A 337 -18.78 -8.68 7.59
C ASN A 337 -19.14 -7.67 6.50
N GLY A 338 -18.13 -7.11 5.81
CA GLY A 338 -18.31 -6.05 4.82
C GLY A 338 -18.35 -4.65 5.43
N ASP A 339 -18.04 -4.48 6.73
CA ASP A 339 -17.94 -3.16 7.33
C ASP A 339 -16.62 -2.51 6.94
N ILE A 340 -16.66 -1.21 6.64
CA ILE A 340 -15.53 -0.42 6.16
C ILE A 340 -15.03 0.51 7.26
N GLY A 341 -13.73 0.54 7.46
CA GLY A 341 -13.04 1.51 8.30
C GLY A 341 -12.11 2.38 7.48
N LEU A 342 -12.14 3.70 7.71
CA LEU A 342 -11.29 4.70 7.08
C LEU A 342 -10.50 5.43 8.16
N VAL A 343 -9.19 5.45 8.04
CA VAL A 343 -8.26 6.20 8.91
C VAL A 343 -7.60 7.29 8.06
N TYR A 344 -7.35 8.46 8.64
CA TYR A 344 -6.77 9.60 7.91
C TYR A 344 -6.02 10.53 8.86
N ASN A 345 -5.10 11.32 8.32
CA ASN A 345 -4.52 12.45 9.02
C ASN A 345 -5.50 13.63 9.03
N ILE A 346 -5.43 14.47 10.06
CA ILE A 346 -6.22 15.70 10.19
C ILE A 346 -5.35 16.84 10.68
N ALA A 347 -5.53 18.01 10.14
CA ALA A 347 -5.06 19.28 10.68
C ALA A 347 -5.94 20.43 10.18
N GLY A 348 -5.76 21.62 10.72
CA GLY A 348 -6.42 22.82 10.19
C GLY A 348 -6.33 24.02 11.11
N THR A 349 -6.61 25.16 10.53
CA THR A 349 -6.71 26.45 11.23
C THR A 349 -8.09 27.09 11.06
N THR A 350 -8.90 26.56 10.15
CA THR A 350 -10.25 27.04 9.83
C THR A 350 -11.24 26.50 10.84
N GLY A 351 -11.91 27.37 11.57
CA GLY A 351 -12.89 26.94 12.62
C GLY A 351 -12.27 26.55 13.96
N GLY A 352 -10.97 26.76 14.15
CA GLY A 352 -10.20 26.48 15.36
C GLY A 352 -8.89 25.75 15.05
N ASN A 353 -7.95 25.79 15.99
CA ASN A 353 -6.66 25.15 15.84
C ASN A 353 -6.76 23.63 16.02
N VAL A 354 -6.60 22.88 14.93
CA VAL A 354 -6.47 21.41 14.94
C VAL A 354 -5.03 21.07 14.59
N TYR A 355 -4.28 20.60 15.60
CA TYR A 355 -2.92 20.11 15.38
C TYR A 355 -2.93 18.78 14.63
N PRO A 356 -1.83 18.44 13.91
CA PRO A 356 -1.71 17.18 13.22
C PRO A 356 -2.04 15.99 14.10
N GLY A 357 -2.93 15.16 13.64
CA GLY A 357 -3.37 13.98 14.39
C GLY A 357 -3.99 12.94 13.47
N ILE A 358 -4.32 11.80 14.04
CA ILE A 358 -4.98 10.69 13.33
C ILE A 358 -6.43 10.59 13.81
N ARG A 359 -7.34 10.41 12.87
CA ARG A 359 -8.76 10.14 13.12
C ARG A 359 -9.21 8.94 12.31
N TYR A 360 -10.33 8.40 12.69
CA TYR A 360 -10.98 7.32 11.96
C TYR A 360 -12.48 7.52 11.91
N THR A 361 -13.09 6.92 10.91
CA THR A 361 -14.53 6.78 10.74
C THR A 361 -14.81 5.42 10.13
N GLY A 362 -16.06 5.06 10.01
CA GLY A 362 -16.44 3.81 9.38
C GLY A 362 -17.93 3.77 9.07
N ARG A 363 -18.32 2.74 8.35
CA ARG A 363 -19.72 2.43 8.07
C ARG A 363 -19.94 0.93 8.12
N TYR A 364 -21.13 0.54 8.49
CA TYR A 364 -21.56 -0.84 8.40
C TYR A 364 -21.90 -1.19 6.94
N ARG A 365 -21.79 -2.47 6.60
CA ARG A 365 -22.22 -2.96 5.28
C ARG A 365 -23.67 -2.62 4.94
N THR A 366 -24.49 -2.42 5.95
CA THR A 366 -25.93 -2.16 5.84
C THR A 366 -26.31 -0.68 5.84
N ASP A 367 -25.36 0.25 5.96
CA ASP A 367 -25.60 1.69 5.94
C ASP A 367 -25.95 2.21 4.55
#